data_0b32c6dcda1ac0c605bfcc3c58fb363b
#
_entry.id   0b32c6dcda1ac0c605bfcc3c58fb363b
#
_cell.length_a   1.000
_cell.length_b   1.000
_cell.length_c   1.000
_cell.angle_alpha   90.00
_cell.angle_beta   90.00
_cell.angle_gamma   90.00
#
_symmetry.space_group_name_H-M   'P 1'
#
loop_
_entity.id
_entity.type
_entity.pdbx_description
1 polymer ?
#
loop_
_entity_poly.entity_id
_entity_poly.type
_entity_poly.pdbx_seq_one_letter_code
_entity_poly.pdbx_strand_id
1 'polypeptide(L)'
;MQDGKWKKIAYWIFTVWLSFGMLSSALVQLLRVEGAHEFIVNDLGYPAYFLNIIGVWKILGVAAILAPGFALVKEWAYAGFFILATGVIASHVAAGSPFGEVFPGILLTALTVLSWWLRPANRKLAATKA
;
A
#
# COMPACT_ATOMS: atom_id res chain seq x y z
N MET A 1 14.09 10.36 23.06
CA MET A 1 13.25 9.63 24.02
C MET A 1 11.79 9.78 23.68
N GLN A 2 11.20 10.91 24.09
CA GLN A 2 9.79 11.12 23.77
C GLN A 2 9.57 11.18 22.28
N ASP A 3 10.48 11.82 21.57
CA ASP A 3 10.38 11.91 20.11
C ASP A 3 10.39 10.53 19.47
N GLY A 4 11.27 9.64 19.98
CA GLY A 4 11.33 8.28 19.46
C GLY A 4 10.08 7.48 19.78
N LYS A 5 9.50 7.71 20.96
CA LYS A 5 8.26 7.03 21.35
C LYS A 5 7.09 7.48 20.47
N TRP A 6 6.97 8.78 20.26
CA TRP A 6 5.91 9.31 19.41
C TRP A 6 6.04 8.85 17.97
N LYS A 7 7.27 8.82 17.45
CA LYS A 7 7.51 8.31 16.10
C LYS A 7 7.10 6.84 15.99
N LYS A 8 7.41 6.05 17.01
CA LYS A 8 7.06 4.64 16.99
C LYS A 8 5.55 4.44 17.02
N ILE A 9 4.85 5.20 17.85
CA ILE A 9 3.40 5.16 17.92
C ILE A 9 2.80 5.57 16.59
N ALA A 10 3.26 6.67 16.03
CA ALA A 10 2.78 7.16 14.74
C ALA A 10 3.05 6.15 13.62
N TYR A 11 4.23 5.54 13.62
CA TYR A 11 4.57 4.51 12.65
C TYR A 11 3.53 3.38 12.68
N TRP A 12 3.22 2.88 13.88
CA TRP A 12 2.29 1.75 13.99
C TRP A 12 0.86 2.15 13.62
N ILE A 13 0.45 3.37 13.95
CA ILE A 13 -0.88 3.86 13.54
C ILE A 13 -0.97 3.85 12.02
N PHE A 14 -0.01 4.47 11.35
CA PHE A 14 -0.03 4.54 9.90
C PHE A 14 0.16 3.18 9.24
N THR A 15 1.01 2.35 9.82
CA THR A 15 1.28 1.02 9.26
C THR A 15 0.06 0.10 9.38
N VAL A 16 -0.62 0.11 10.52
CA VAL A 16 -1.84 -0.70 10.69
C VAL A 16 -2.94 -0.19 9.76
N TRP A 17 -3.09 1.11 9.66
CA TRP A 17 -4.09 1.70 8.77
C TRP A 17 -3.80 1.34 7.32
N LEU A 18 -2.55 1.49 6.89
CA LEU A 18 -2.12 1.10 5.54
C LEU A 18 -2.39 -0.39 5.29
N SER A 19 -2.00 -1.23 6.24
CA SER A 19 -2.18 -2.69 6.12
C SER A 19 -3.64 -3.06 6.01
N PHE A 20 -4.48 -2.45 6.83
CA PHE A 20 -5.93 -2.69 6.78
C PHE A 20 -6.49 -2.27 5.42
N GLY A 21 -6.09 -1.11 4.93
CA GLY A 21 -6.54 -0.62 3.62
C GLY A 21 -6.11 -1.53 2.49
N MET A 22 -4.86 -1.95 2.51
CA MET A 22 -4.33 -2.84 1.47
C MET A 22 -4.98 -4.22 1.52
N LEU A 23 -5.15 -4.79 2.72
CA LEU A 23 -5.81 -6.10 2.84
C LEU A 23 -7.26 -6.05 2.42
N SER A 24 -7.99 -5.02 2.84
CA SER A 24 -9.38 -4.85 2.44
C SER A 24 -9.50 -4.77 0.93
N SER A 25 -8.66 -3.95 0.32
CA SER A 25 -8.64 -3.80 -1.13
C SER A 25 -8.26 -5.11 -1.83
N ALA A 26 -7.27 -5.83 -1.28
CA ALA A 26 -6.85 -7.10 -1.85
C ALA A 26 -7.98 -8.13 -1.82
N LEU A 27 -8.70 -8.23 -0.69
CA LEU A 27 -9.80 -9.17 -0.58
C LEU A 27 -10.93 -8.83 -1.56
N VAL A 28 -11.27 -7.54 -1.68
CA VAL A 28 -12.28 -7.10 -2.62
C VAL A 28 -11.89 -7.49 -4.05
N GLN A 29 -10.62 -7.34 -4.38
CA GLN A 29 -10.14 -7.68 -5.72
C GLN A 29 -10.09 -9.18 -5.95
N LEU A 30 -9.59 -9.95 -4.99
CA LEU A 30 -9.49 -11.41 -5.13
C LEU A 30 -10.85 -12.07 -5.17
N LEU A 31 -11.81 -11.57 -4.39
CA LEU A 31 -13.17 -12.08 -4.40
C LEU A 31 -13.99 -11.54 -5.56
N ARG A 32 -13.40 -10.65 -6.33
CA ARG A 32 -14.03 -10.03 -7.49
C ARG A 32 -15.39 -9.43 -7.16
N VAL A 33 -15.40 -8.64 -6.07
CA VAL A 33 -16.59 -7.88 -5.72
C VAL A 33 -16.98 -7.01 -6.91
N GLU A 34 -18.26 -6.96 -7.21
CA GLU A 34 -18.78 -6.41 -8.45
C GLU A 34 -18.22 -5.04 -8.81
N GLY A 35 -18.25 -4.10 -7.86
CA GLY A 35 -17.76 -2.74 -8.14
C GLY A 35 -16.29 -2.69 -8.49
N ALA A 36 -15.45 -3.47 -7.80
CA ALA A 36 -14.02 -3.49 -8.06
C ALA A 36 -13.71 -4.12 -9.42
N HIS A 37 -14.41 -5.21 -9.74
CA HIS A 37 -14.22 -5.88 -11.02
C HIS A 37 -14.60 -4.96 -12.17
N GLU A 38 -15.76 -4.32 -12.08
CA GLU A 38 -16.22 -3.42 -13.14
C GLU A 38 -15.26 -2.27 -13.34
N PHE A 39 -14.78 -1.68 -12.24
CA PHE A 39 -13.88 -0.54 -12.36
C PHE A 39 -12.56 -0.93 -13.04
N ILE A 40 -11.92 -1.98 -12.55
CA ILE A 40 -10.61 -2.38 -13.08
C ILE A 40 -10.71 -2.90 -14.53
N VAL A 41 -11.70 -3.74 -14.79
CA VAL A 41 -11.80 -4.39 -16.08
C VAL A 41 -12.51 -3.52 -17.11
N ASN A 42 -13.67 -2.97 -16.75
CA ASN A 42 -14.50 -2.25 -17.71
C ASN A 42 -14.09 -0.79 -17.87
N ASP A 43 -13.88 -0.10 -16.75
CA ASP A 43 -13.57 1.33 -16.79
C ASP A 43 -12.10 1.60 -17.13
N LEU A 44 -11.18 0.85 -16.54
CA LEU A 44 -9.75 1.04 -16.76
C LEU A 44 -9.19 0.17 -17.88
N GLY A 45 -9.90 -0.89 -18.25
CA GLY A 45 -9.48 -1.73 -19.39
C GLY A 45 -8.41 -2.77 -19.04
N TYR A 46 -8.16 -3.05 -17.78
CA TYR A 46 -7.20 -4.09 -17.40
C TYR A 46 -7.83 -5.47 -17.53
N PRO A 47 -7.02 -6.51 -17.84
CA PRO A 47 -7.55 -7.88 -17.85
C PRO A 47 -8.02 -8.32 -16.47
N ALA A 48 -8.99 -9.21 -16.43
CA ALA A 48 -9.53 -9.70 -15.16
C ALA A 48 -8.47 -10.36 -14.28
N TYR A 49 -7.51 -11.08 -14.87
CA TYR A 49 -6.47 -11.72 -14.07
C TYR A 49 -5.57 -10.73 -13.35
N PHE A 50 -5.57 -9.47 -13.77
CA PHE A 50 -4.81 -8.41 -13.09
C PHE A 50 -5.24 -8.25 -11.65
N LEU A 51 -6.53 -8.46 -11.38
CA LEU A 51 -7.05 -8.41 -10.00
C LEU A 51 -6.38 -9.44 -9.11
N ASN A 52 -6.18 -10.64 -9.64
CA ASN A 52 -5.51 -11.70 -8.87
C ASN A 52 -4.05 -11.33 -8.58
N ILE A 53 -3.36 -10.79 -9.57
CA ILE A 53 -1.95 -10.42 -9.43
C ILE A 53 -1.79 -9.37 -8.36
N ILE A 54 -2.52 -8.25 -8.46
CA ILE A 54 -2.35 -7.17 -7.50
C ILE A 54 -2.88 -7.54 -6.12
N GLY A 55 -3.94 -8.35 -6.05
CA GLY A 55 -4.45 -8.80 -4.76
C GLY A 55 -3.43 -9.63 -4.01
N VAL A 56 -2.80 -10.58 -4.68
CA VAL A 56 -1.77 -11.43 -4.06
C VAL A 56 -0.56 -10.57 -3.67
N TRP A 57 -0.12 -9.67 -4.54
CA TRP A 57 1.02 -8.81 -4.23
C TRP A 57 0.75 -7.91 -3.02
N LYS A 58 -0.48 -7.42 -2.88
CA LYS A 58 -0.85 -6.61 -1.71
C LYS A 58 -0.76 -7.42 -0.42
N ILE A 59 -1.24 -8.65 -0.44
CA ILE A 59 -1.19 -9.51 0.74
C ILE A 59 0.26 -9.81 1.12
N LEU A 60 1.08 -10.14 0.14
CA LEU A 60 2.51 -10.40 0.38
C LEU A 60 3.21 -9.16 0.90
N GLY A 61 2.87 -7.99 0.35
CA GLY A 61 3.45 -6.73 0.80
C GLY A 61 3.08 -6.41 2.24
N VAL A 62 1.82 -6.63 2.63
CA VAL A 62 1.39 -6.42 4.01
C VAL A 62 2.13 -7.37 4.95
N ALA A 63 2.25 -8.64 4.56
CA ALA A 63 2.99 -9.60 5.35
C ALA A 63 4.44 -9.14 5.55
N ALA A 64 5.06 -8.61 4.50
CA ALA A 64 6.44 -8.13 4.56
C ALA A 64 6.61 -6.94 5.50
N ILE A 65 5.69 -5.97 5.45
CA ILE A 65 5.86 -4.77 6.29
C ILE A 65 5.51 -5.04 7.75
N LEU A 66 4.67 -6.03 8.03
CA LEU A 66 4.30 -6.37 9.40
C LEU A 66 5.28 -7.34 10.05
N ALA A 67 5.94 -8.18 9.28
CA ALA A 67 6.85 -9.19 9.82
C ALA A 67 8.06 -8.54 10.48
N PRO A 68 8.59 -9.12 11.55
CA PRO A 68 9.86 -8.65 12.10
C PRO A 68 11.02 -9.02 11.17
N GLY A 69 12.04 -8.18 11.11
CA GLY A 69 13.19 -8.44 10.25
C GLY A 69 12.92 -8.17 8.78
N PHE A 70 13.70 -8.76 7.90
CA PHE A 70 13.53 -8.64 6.45
C PHE A 70 13.49 -7.19 5.96
N ALA A 71 14.46 -6.39 6.41
CA ALA A 71 14.45 -4.96 6.11
C ALA A 71 14.48 -4.67 4.61
N LEU A 72 15.23 -5.43 3.83
CA LEU A 72 15.28 -5.23 2.38
C LEU A 72 13.94 -5.52 1.72
N VAL A 73 13.29 -6.61 2.13
CA VAL A 73 11.98 -6.97 1.58
C VAL A 73 10.94 -5.92 1.95
N LYS A 74 11.05 -5.33 3.16
CA LYS A 74 10.18 -4.23 3.56
C LYS A 74 10.35 -3.01 2.65
N GLU A 75 11.59 -2.69 2.29
CA GLU A 75 11.83 -1.58 1.36
C GLU A 75 11.18 -1.84 0.00
N TRP A 76 11.28 -3.06 -0.49
CA TRP A 76 10.61 -3.43 -1.74
C TRP A 76 9.09 -3.33 -1.60
N ALA A 77 8.55 -3.77 -0.46
CA ALA A 77 7.10 -3.71 -0.23
C ALA A 77 6.62 -2.25 -0.21
N TYR A 78 7.33 -1.37 0.48
CA TYR A 78 6.96 0.04 0.50
C TYR A 78 7.04 0.67 -0.90
N ALA A 79 8.10 0.35 -1.65
CA ALA A 79 8.23 0.83 -3.01
C ALA A 79 7.07 0.34 -3.88
N GLY A 80 6.72 -0.93 -3.76
CA GLY A 80 5.60 -1.51 -4.49
C GLY A 80 4.28 -0.84 -4.15
N PHE A 81 4.02 -0.60 -2.87
CA PHE A 81 2.80 0.08 -2.44
C PHE A 81 2.77 1.52 -2.98
N PHE A 82 3.90 2.20 -2.95
CA PHE A 82 3.97 3.56 -3.49
C PHE A 82 3.66 3.58 -4.98
N ILE A 83 4.28 2.68 -5.73
CA ILE A 83 4.06 2.57 -7.17
C ILE A 83 2.60 2.23 -7.45
N LEU A 84 2.05 1.27 -6.71
CA LEU A 84 0.67 0.84 -6.90
C LEU A 84 -0.30 1.98 -6.58
N ALA A 85 -0.13 2.65 -5.45
CA ALA A 85 -1.04 3.71 -5.03
C ALA A 85 -1.00 4.90 -5.98
N THR A 86 0.20 5.29 -6.42
CA THR A 86 0.30 6.38 -7.39
C THR A 86 -0.22 5.95 -8.76
N GLY A 87 -0.08 4.68 -9.10
CA GLY A 87 -0.68 4.12 -10.31
C GLY A 87 -2.20 4.18 -10.29
N VAL A 88 -2.80 3.92 -9.12
CA VAL A 88 -4.24 4.04 -8.94
C VAL A 88 -4.68 5.49 -9.16
N ILE A 89 -3.94 6.44 -8.61
CA ILE A 89 -4.24 7.87 -8.81
C ILE A 89 -4.19 8.20 -10.29
N ALA A 90 -3.12 7.79 -10.97
CA ALA A 90 -2.94 8.06 -12.39
C ALA A 90 -4.06 7.43 -13.22
N SER A 91 -4.45 6.20 -12.87
CA SER A 91 -5.52 5.49 -13.58
C SER A 91 -6.85 6.20 -13.44
N HIS A 92 -7.18 6.66 -12.22
CA HIS A 92 -8.43 7.40 -12.00
C HIS A 92 -8.43 8.73 -12.74
N VAL A 93 -7.30 9.44 -12.72
CA VAL A 93 -7.20 10.71 -13.44
C VAL A 93 -7.36 10.48 -14.93
N ALA A 94 -6.71 9.46 -15.48
CA ALA A 94 -6.80 9.14 -16.89
C ALA A 94 -8.21 8.72 -17.30
N ALA A 95 -8.92 8.04 -16.41
CA ALA A 95 -10.29 7.60 -16.66
C ALA A 95 -11.33 8.71 -16.43
N GLY A 96 -10.91 9.86 -15.93
CA GLY A 96 -11.83 10.96 -15.64
C GLY A 96 -12.70 10.75 -14.43
N SER A 97 -12.22 9.94 -13.47
CA SER A 97 -13.00 9.63 -12.28
C SER A 97 -13.18 10.85 -11.38
N PRO A 98 -14.30 10.95 -10.65
CA PRO A 98 -14.48 12.05 -9.70
C PRO A 98 -13.48 11.97 -8.55
N PHE A 99 -13.22 13.13 -7.91
CA PHE A 99 -12.23 13.22 -6.85
C PHE A 99 -12.47 12.21 -5.73
N GLY A 100 -13.73 11.94 -5.39
CA GLY A 100 -14.04 10.97 -4.35
C GLY A 100 -13.48 9.58 -4.60
N GLU A 101 -13.30 9.20 -5.87
CA GLU A 101 -12.70 7.92 -6.22
C GLU A 101 -11.18 7.99 -6.26
N VAL A 102 -10.63 9.18 -6.47
CA VAL A 102 -9.16 9.38 -6.47
C VAL A 102 -8.63 9.42 -5.04
N PHE A 103 -9.43 9.90 -4.10
CA PHE A 103 -8.99 10.15 -2.73
C PHE A 103 -8.39 8.91 -2.05
N PRO A 104 -8.97 7.70 -2.16
CA PRO A 104 -8.35 6.53 -1.52
C PRO A 104 -6.92 6.27 -1.99
N GLY A 105 -6.62 6.51 -3.25
CA GLY A 105 -5.25 6.38 -3.75
C GLY A 105 -4.32 7.41 -3.14
N ILE A 106 -4.78 8.65 -2.98
CA ILE A 106 -4.01 9.69 -2.33
C ILE A 106 -3.75 9.32 -0.88
N LEU A 107 -4.76 8.85 -0.18
CA LEU A 107 -4.64 8.43 1.21
C LEU A 107 -3.63 7.28 1.35
N LEU A 108 -3.73 6.26 0.51
CA LEU A 108 -2.80 5.13 0.56
C LEU A 108 -1.38 5.56 0.26
N THR A 109 -1.19 6.47 -0.68
CA THR A 109 0.13 7.01 -0.98
C THR A 109 0.71 7.73 0.24
N ALA A 110 -0.10 8.57 0.88
CA ALA A 110 0.34 9.30 2.08
C ALA A 110 0.67 8.34 3.21
N LEU A 111 -0.18 7.33 3.45
CA LEU A 111 0.07 6.34 4.49
C LEU A 111 1.35 5.54 4.21
N THR A 112 1.59 5.20 2.96
CA THR A 112 2.80 4.48 2.57
C THR A 112 4.04 5.30 2.87
N VAL A 113 4.06 6.56 2.49
CA VAL A 113 5.20 7.45 2.71
C VAL A 113 5.42 7.68 4.21
N LEU A 114 4.32 7.94 4.95
CA LEU A 114 4.44 8.21 6.37
C LEU A 114 4.89 6.98 7.14
N SER A 115 4.36 5.81 6.83
CA SER A 115 4.78 4.57 7.47
C SER A 115 6.27 4.31 7.18
N TRP A 116 6.67 4.47 5.93
CA TRP A 116 8.06 4.26 5.53
C TRP A 116 8.99 5.25 6.24
N TRP A 117 8.62 6.51 6.26
CA TRP A 117 9.46 7.57 6.84
C TRP A 117 9.63 7.39 8.35
N LEU A 118 8.57 6.97 9.03
CA LEU A 118 8.55 6.86 10.49
C LEU A 118 9.02 5.50 11.00
N ARG A 119 9.42 4.59 10.11
CA ARG A 119 9.77 3.25 10.53
C ARG A 119 10.93 3.24 11.54
N PRO A 120 10.83 2.40 12.59
CA PRO A 120 11.88 2.34 13.61
C PRO A 120 13.19 1.79 13.05
N ALA A 121 14.29 2.04 13.74
CA ALA A 121 15.60 1.61 13.30
C ALA A 121 15.69 0.11 13.06
N ASN A 122 15.01 -0.68 13.88
CA ASN A 122 15.05 -2.16 13.73
C ASN A 122 14.27 -2.65 12.52
N ARG A 123 13.59 -1.77 11.82
CA ARG A 123 12.85 -2.11 10.60
C ARG A 123 13.44 -1.43 9.37
N LYS A 124 14.54 -0.74 9.52
CA LYS A 124 15.26 -0.10 8.42
C LYS A 124 16.43 -0.96 7.98
N LEU A 125 16.86 -0.76 6.74
CA LEU A 125 18.12 -1.33 6.30
C LEU A 125 19.24 -0.72 7.13
N ALA A 126 20.19 -1.56 7.52
CA ALA A 126 21.35 -1.12 8.28
C ALA A 126 22.42 -0.59 7.33
N ALA A 127 22.13 0.56 6.75
CA ALA A 127 22.94 1.10 5.65
C ALA A 127 24.37 1.44 6.08
N THR A 128 24.57 1.75 7.32
CA THR A 128 25.88 2.25 7.79
C THR A 128 26.69 1.24 8.55
N LYS A 129 26.26 0.01 8.57
CA LYS A 129 26.98 -1.03 9.26
C LYS A 129 28.25 -1.44 8.55
N ALA A 130 28.33 -1.12 7.32
CA ALA A 130 29.52 -1.46 6.55
C ALA A 130 30.77 -0.81 7.09
#